data_9d9edc32e2635fd6654e7dce5820edfa
#
_entry.id   9d9edc32e2635fd6654e7dce5820edfa
#
_cell.length_a   1.000
_cell.length_b   1.000
_cell.length_c   1.000
_cell.angle_alpha   90.00
_cell.angle_beta   90.00
_cell.angle_gamma   90.00
#
_symmetry.space_group_name_H-M   'P 1'
#
loop_
_entity.id
_entity.type
_entity.pdbx_description
1 polymer ?
#
loop_
_entity_poly.entity_id
_entity_poly.type
_entity_poly.pdbx_seq_one_letter_code
_entity_poly.pdbx_strand_id
1 'polypeptide(L)'
;MTRELRAALLGLSAYKALREEPLLKAVGNLLDGLAAGRGEEALGAYTDVVLALQEAGAHGMGDGLLALLRYRETPYPRALTGPAGADAVLEAAARRDVNVLKRLRGLDCGAVLEKLTGLLGPEFAPVLEDLPRWQAGADFDFDGLTAFYREHGAGLFARYRAFVWTDGALIPVHEPDCPDEEEMMGYTLQRDQVIANTRALLEGKPANNV
;
A
#
# COMPACT_ATOMS: atom_id res chain seq x y z
N MET A 1 13.71 -15.23 -14.01
CA MET A 1 13.00 -14.01 -13.60
C MET A 1 11.67 -14.32 -12.88
N THR A 2 10.66 -14.94 -13.51
CA THR A 2 9.32 -15.21 -12.90
C THR A 2 9.38 -16.04 -11.62
N ARG A 3 10.07 -17.19 -11.64
CA ARG A 3 10.24 -18.07 -10.46
C ARG A 3 10.98 -17.39 -9.31
N GLU A 4 11.97 -16.60 -9.64
CA GLU A 4 12.77 -15.86 -8.65
C GLU A 4 11.94 -14.74 -7.97
N LEU A 5 11.18 -13.95 -8.77
CA LEU A 5 10.25 -12.96 -8.22
C LEU A 5 9.17 -13.59 -7.36
N ARG A 6 8.65 -14.75 -7.79
CA ARG A 6 7.66 -15.50 -7.00
C ARG A 6 8.24 -15.97 -5.66
N ALA A 7 9.44 -16.55 -5.69
CA ALA A 7 10.12 -16.98 -4.46
C ALA A 7 10.40 -15.78 -3.52
N ALA A 8 10.81 -14.64 -4.09
CA ALA A 8 11.04 -13.43 -3.34
C ALA A 8 9.75 -12.90 -2.68
N LEU A 9 8.62 -12.92 -3.41
CA LEU A 9 7.30 -12.55 -2.89
C LEU A 9 6.85 -13.48 -1.75
N LEU A 10 7.06 -14.80 -1.89
CA LEU A 10 6.79 -15.77 -0.83
C LEU A 10 7.66 -15.55 0.41
N GLY A 11 8.87 -15.03 0.21
CA GLY A 11 9.83 -14.74 1.27
C GLY A 11 9.59 -13.43 2.02
N LEU A 12 8.52 -12.66 1.77
CA LEU A 12 8.19 -11.48 2.55
C LEU A 12 7.98 -11.86 4.02
N SER A 13 8.55 -11.08 4.92
CA SER A 13 8.53 -11.31 6.38
C SER A 13 7.90 -10.14 7.15
N ALA A 14 8.52 -8.96 7.12
CA ALA A 14 7.98 -7.76 7.78
C ALA A 14 6.67 -7.29 7.15
N TYR A 15 6.53 -7.50 5.84
CA TYR A 15 5.33 -7.17 5.07
C TYR A 15 4.57 -8.42 4.59
N LYS A 16 4.71 -9.55 5.29
CA LYS A 16 4.06 -10.83 4.92
C LYS A 16 2.55 -10.70 4.72
N ALA A 17 1.87 -9.91 5.54
CA ALA A 17 0.42 -9.73 5.46
C ALA A 17 -0.04 -9.17 4.11
N LEU A 18 0.81 -8.39 3.43
CA LEU A 18 0.47 -7.82 2.11
C LEU A 18 0.26 -8.89 1.03
N ARG A 19 0.79 -10.09 1.21
CA ARG A 19 0.55 -11.20 0.26
C ARG A 19 -0.92 -11.60 0.16
N GLU A 20 -1.73 -11.29 1.18
CA GLU A 20 -3.16 -11.55 1.20
C GLU A 20 -3.98 -10.47 0.50
N GLU A 21 -3.36 -9.34 0.15
CA GLU A 21 -4.02 -8.28 -0.59
C GLU A 21 -4.31 -8.69 -2.04
N PRO A 22 -5.45 -8.28 -2.61
CA PRO A 22 -5.88 -8.70 -3.95
C PRO A 22 -4.79 -8.52 -5.01
N LEU A 23 -4.11 -7.37 -5.03
CA LEU A 23 -3.04 -7.09 -5.98
C LEU A 23 -1.88 -8.09 -5.88
N LEU A 24 -1.38 -8.37 -4.68
CA LEU A 24 -0.24 -9.28 -4.51
C LEU A 24 -0.63 -10.74 -4.68
N LYS A 25 -1.88 -11.12 -4.39
CA LYS A 25 -2.43 -12.42 -4.75
C LYS A 25 -2.47 -12.61 -6.27
N ALA A 26 -3.03 -11.65 -6.99
CA ALA A 26 -3.12 -11.68 -8.45
C ALA A 26 -1.74 -11.75 -9.10
N VAL A 27 -0.79 -10.91 -8.64
CA VAL A 27 0.62 -10.97 -9.10
C VAL A 27 1.25 -12.33 -8.80
N GLY A 28 1.02 -12.89 -7.63
CA GLY A 28 1.50 -14.23 -7.26
C GLY A 28 0.99 -15.30 -8.21
N ASN A 29 -0.32 -15.32 -8.48
CA ASN A 29 -0.97 -16.27 -9.38
C ASN A 29 -0.46 -16.10 -10.83
N LEU A 30 -0.29 -14.85 -11.29
CA LEU A 30 0.28 -14.56 -12.59
C LEU A 30 1.70 -15.14 -12.73
N LEU A 31 2.55 -14.90 -11.73
CA LEU A 31 3.91 -15.44 -11.73
C LEU A 31 3.93 -16.97 -11.70
N ASP A 32 3.01 -17.59 -10.95
CA ASP A 32 2.88 -19.06 -10.89
C ASP A 32 2.41 -19.64 -12.22
N GLY A 33 1.38 -19.07 -12.85
CA GLY A 33 0.88 -19.49 -14.16
C GLY A 33 1.97 -19.39 -15.25
N LEU A 34 2.64 -18.24 -15.32
CA LEU A 34 3.73 -17.99 -16.25
C LEU A 34 4.94 -18.95 -16.04
N ALA A 35 5.25 -19.26 -14.79
CA ALA A 35 6.37 -20.14 -14.45
C ALA A 35 6.07 -21.61 -14.74
N ALA A 36 4.80 -22.00 -14.65
CA ALA A 36 4.30 -23.35 -14.90
C ALA A 36 3.90 -23.59 -16.37
N GLY A 37 3.91 -22.56 -17.22
CA GLY A 37 3.49 -22.64 -18.62
C GLY A 37 1.96 -22.82 -18.79
N ARG A 38 1.17 -22.39 -17.79
CA ARG A 38 -0.30 -22.48 -17.80
C ARG A 38 -0.88 -21.15 -18.33
N GLY A 39 -0.98 -21.04 -19.65
CA GLY A 39 -1.33 -19.81 -20.34
C GLY A 39 -2.70 -19.25 -19.92
N GLU A 40 -3.76 -20.07 -19.88
CA GLU A 40 -5.11 -19.64 -19.51
C GLU A 40 -5.20 -19.15 -18.06
N GLU A 41 -4.58 -19.87 -17.11
CA GLU A 41 -4.53 -19.45 -15.72
C GLU A 41 -3.74 -18.13 -15.55
N ALA A 42 -2.63 -17.98 -16.29
CA ALA A 42 -1.84 -16.76 -16.28
C ALA A 42 -2.60 -15.57 -16.91
N LEU A 43 -3.41 -15.81 -17.94
CA LEU A 43 -4.27 -14.80 -18.53
C LEU A 43 -5.35 -14.33 -17.54
N GLY A 44 -6.01 -15.27 -16.86
CA GLY A 44 -6.98 -14.93 -15.80
C GLY A 44 -6.33 -14.07 -14.70
N ALA A 45 -5.16 -14.50 -14.20
CA ALA A 45 -4.42 -13.74 -13.20
C ALA A 45 -3.92 -12.37 -13.69
N TYR A 46 -3.63 -12.22 -14.99
CA TYR A 46 -3.32 -10.92 -15.60
C TYR A 46 -4.50 -9.94 -15.45
N THR A 47 -5.71 -10.39 -15.79
CA THR A 47 -6.91 -9.56 -15.66
C THR A 47 -7.23 -9.26 -14.19
N ASP A 48 -6.95 -10.18 -13.27
CA ASP A 48 -7.07 -9.92 -11.83
C ASP A 48 -6.11 -8.84 -11.34
N VAL A 49 -4.87 -8.78 -11.87
CA VAL A 49 -3.93 -7.68 -11.58
C VAL A 49 -4.48 -6.35 -12.05
N VAL A 50 -5.02 -6.29 -13.28
CA VAL A 50 -5.63 -5.08 -13.83
C VAL A 50 -6.80 -4.63 -12.95
N LEU A 51 -7.69 -5.54 -12.60
CA LEU A 51 -8.85 -5.26 -11.74
C LEU A 51 -8.41 -4.72 -10.37
N ALA A 52 -7.46 -5.39 -9.73
CA ALA A 52 -6.97 -4.97 -8.41
C ALA A 52 -6.33 -3.57 -8.43
N LEU A 53 -5.63 -3.21 -9.51
CA LEU A 53 -5.10 -1.86 -9.69
C LEU A 53 -6.22 -0.83 -9.87
N GLN A 54 -7.24 -1.12 -10.67
CA GLN A 54 -8.40 -0.24 -10.89
C GLN A 54 -9.18 -0.02 -9.59
N GLU A 55 -9.47 -1.07 -8.83
CA GLU A 55 -10.17 -0.98 -7.54
C GLU A 55 -9.37 -0.18 -6.49
N ALA A 56 -8.04 -0.22 -6.57
CA ALA A 56 -7.17 0.60 -5.74
C ALA A 56 -7.05 2.07 -6.22
N GLY A 57 -7.66 2.44 -7.35
CA GLY A 57 -7.48 3.74 -7.99
C GLY A 57 -6.04 3.98 -8.46
N ALA A 58 -5.30 2.90 -8.74
CA ALA A 58 -3.90 2.95 -9.13
C ALA A 58 -3.76 2.87 -10.66
N HIS A 59 -2.93 3.74 -11.23
CA HIS A 59 -2.64 3.73 -12.67
C HIS A 59 -1.47 2.83 -13.04
N GLY A 60 -0.66 2.44 -12.07
CA GLY A 60 0.51 1.60 -12.25
C GLY A 60 0.79 0.68 -11.07
N MET A 61 1.66 -0.30 -11.32
CA MET A 61 2.06 -1.29 -10.31
C MET A 61 2.63 -0.61 -9.07
N GLY A 62 3.50 0.39 -9.25
CA GLY A 62 4.12 1.13 -8.16
C GLY A 62 3.13 1.92 -7.31
N ASP A 63 2.08 2.48 -7.93
CA ASP A 63 1.04 3.21 -7.21
C ASP A 63 0.28 2.28 -6.26
N GLY A 64 -0.15 1.11 -6.78
CA GLY A 64 -0.83 0.09 -5.98
C GLY A 64 0.04 -0.46 -4.85
N LEU A 65 1.31 -0.79 -5.13
CA LEU A 65 2.25 -1.28 -4.12
C LEU A 65 2.56 -0.22 -3.06
N LEU A 66 2.73 1.04 -3.46
CA LEU A 66 2.99 2.15 -2.53
C LEU A 66 1.79 2.41 -1.62
N ALA A 67 0.56 2.33 -2.15
CA ALA A 67 -0.66 2.45 -1.36
C ALA A 67 -0.74 1.33 -0.30
N LEU A 68 -0.44 0.08 -0.67
CA LEU A 68 -0.39 -1.03 0.27
C LEU A 68 0.67 -0.81 1.36
N LEU A 69 1.89 -0.40 0.98
CA LEU A 69 2.97 -0.13 1.92
C LEU A 69 2.58 0.98 2.91
N ARG A 70 2.02 2.10 2.44
CA ARG A 70 1.68 3.25 3.28
C ARG A 70 0.51 3.01 4.22
N TYR A 71 -0.53 2.32 3.72
CA TYR A 71 -1.84 2.33 4.37
C TYR A 71 -2.28 1.00 4.95
N ARG A 72 -1.49 -0.07 4.80
CA ARG A 72 -1.73 -1.33 5.50
C ARG A 72 -0.91 -1.43 6.78
N GLU A 73 -1.56 -1.80 7.87
CA GLU A 73 -0.86 -2.04 9.12
C GLU A 73 -0.02 -3.32 9.01
N THR A 74 1.28 -3.15 9.15
CA THR A 74 2.24 -4.25 9.14
C THR A 74 3.22 -4.10 10.32
N PRO A 75 3.99 -5.13 10.69
CA PRO A 75 4.85 -5.08 11.86
C PRO A 75 5.84 -3.92 11.89
N TYR A 76 6.47 -3.59 10.75
CA TYR A 76 7.51 -2.56 10.73
C TYR A 76 6.98 -1.15 11.03
N PRO A 77 6.00 -0.61 10.29
CA PRO A 77 5.48 0.72 10.61
C PRO A 77 4.85 0.79 12.00
N ARG A 78 4.19 -0.27 12.47
CA ARG A 78 3.65 -0.32 13.84
C ARG A 78 4.76 -0.22 14.88
N ALA A 79 5.86 -0.97 14.74
CA ALA A 79 6.99 -0.90 15.66
C ALA A 79 7.69 0.46 15.59
N LEU A 80 7.89 0.99 14.36
CA LEU A 80 8.57 2.28 14.14
C LEU A 80 7.84 3.46 14.80
N THR A 81 6.51 3.45 14.79
CA THR A 81 5.68 4.49 15.41
C THR A 81 5.36 4.24 16.88
N GLY A 82 5.72 3.07 17.40
CA GLY A 82 5.55 2.71 18.79
C GLY A 82 6.68 3.25 19.69
N PRO A 83 6.49 3.25 21.01
CA PRO A 83 7.43 3.85 21.96
C PRO A 83 8.81 3.17 22.01
N ALA A 84 8.89 1.89 21.64
CA ALA A 84 10.17 1.13 21.63
C ALA A 84 10.94 1.29 20.31
N GLY A 85 10.29 1.78 19.24
CA GLY A 85 10.86 1.79 17.91
C GLY A 85 10.97 0.38 17.28
N ALA A 86 11.44 0.32 16.04
CA ALA A 86 11.73 -0.93 15.35
C ALA A 86 13.15 -1.39 15.69
N ASP A 87 13.33 -2.68 15.98
CA ASP A 87 14.66 -3.25 16.18
C ASP A 87 15.39 -3.46 14.84
N ALA A 88 16.70 -3.67 14.90
CA ALA A 88 17.56 -3.81 13.72
C ALA A 88 17.19 -5.02 12.83
N VAL A 89 16.67 -6.10 13.43
CA VAL A 89 16.27 -7.32 12.69
C VAL A 89 15.02 -7.03 11.86
N LEU A 90 14.02 -6.39 12.46
CA LEU A 90 12.78 -6.01 11.79
C LEU A 90 13.06 -4.94 10.72
N GLU A 91 13.94 -3.98 11.00
CA GLU A 91 14.35 -2.97 10.02
C GLU A 91 15.03 -3.61 8.79
N ALA A 92 15.98 -4.53 9.01
CA ALA A 92 16.66 -5.24 7.91
C ALA A 92 15.66 -6.08 7.08
N ALA A 93 14.72 -6.75 7.74
CA ALA A 93 13.65 -7.51 7.09
C ALA A 93 12.74 -6.60 6.26
N ALA A 94 12.36 -5.45 6.80
CA ALA A 94 11.50 -4.48 6.10
C ALA A 94 12.22 -3.88 4.89
N ARG A 95 13.48 -3.49 5.02
CA ARG A 95 14.31 -2.98 3.91
C ARG A 95 14.42 -4.01 2.77
N ARG A 96 14.67 -5.27 3.11
CA ARG A 96 14.69 -6.37 2.15
C ARG A 96 13.35 -6.52 1.43
N ASP A 97 12.26 -6.53 2.16
CA ASP A 97 10.92 -6.74 1.63
C ASP A 97 10.49 -5.57 0.71
N VAL A 98 10.82 -4.32 1.06
CA VAL A 98 10.61 -3.13 0.20
C VAL A 98 11.38 -3.29 -1.13
N ASN A 99 12.63 -3.78 -1.09
CA ASN A 99 13.39 -4.04 -2.31
C ASN A 99 12.76 -5.15 -3.18
N VAL A 100 12.15 -6.16 -2.57
CA VAL A 100 11.38 -7.19 -3.31
C VAL A 100 10.17 -6.56 -4.00
N LEU A 101 9.40 -5.73 -3.31
CA LEU A 101 8.22 -5.04 -3.86
C LEU A 101 8.63 -4.03 -4.94
N LYS A 102 9.76 -3.34 -4.77
CA LYS A 102 10.34 -2.48 -5.82
C LYS A 102 10.69 -3.26 -7.10
N ARG A 103 11.15 -4.50 -6.98
CA ARG A 103 11.37 -5.37 -8.16
C ARG A 103 10.05 -5.77 -8.83
N LEU A 104 8.97 -6.00 -8.06
CA LEU A 104 7.63 -6.26 -8.62
C LEU A 104 7.07 -5.05 -9.38
N ARG A 105 7.36 -3.81 -8.94
CA ARG A 105 7.05 -2.59 -9.70
C ARG A 105 7.58 -2.65 -11.12
N GLY A 106 8.77 -3.26 -11.30
CA GLY A 106 9.40 -3.46 -12.60
C GLY A 106 8.81 -4.58 -13.45
N LEU A 107 7.69 -5.21 -13.05
CA LEU A 107 7.01 -6.20 -13.86
C LEU A 107 6.36 -5.51 -15.08
N ASP A 108 7.06 -5.63 -16.22
CA ASP A 108 6.64 -5.00 -17.46
C ASP A 108 5.46 -5.73 -18.09
N CYS A 109 4.41 -4.98 -18.34
CA CYS A 109 3.16 -5.47 -18.91
C CYS A 109 3.35 -6.05 -20.31
N GLY A 110 4.16 -5.39 -21.16
CA GLY A 110 4.45 -5.85 -22.52
C GLY A 110 5.17 -7.20 -22.52
N ALA A 111 6.20 -7.35 -21.67
CA ALA A 111 6.92 -8.61 -21.52
C ALA A 111 6.04 -9.75 -20.99
N VAL A 112 5.06 -9.44 -20.13
CA VAL A 112 4.06 -10.40 -19.66
C VAL A 112 3.16 -10.86 -20.81
N LEU A 113 2.63 -9.91 -21.62
CA LEU A 113 1.75 -10.21 -22.75
C LEU A 113 2.49 -11.00 -23.85
N GLU A 114 3.74 -10.65 -24.16
CA GLU A 114 4.58 -11.41 -25.08
C GLU A 114 4.73 -12.87 -24.62
N LYS A 115 4.97 -13.07 -23.32
CA LYS A 115 5.08 -14.41 -22.77
C LYS A 115 3.76 -15.17 -22.78
N LEU A 116 2.62 -14.50 -22.56
CA LEU A 116 1.30 -15.08 -22.70
C LEU A 116 1.01 -15.51 -24.13
N THR A 117 1.36 -14.68 -25.13
CA THR A 117 1.25 -15.03 -26.55
C THR A 117 2.05 -16.29 -26.86
N GLY A 118 3.27 -16.40 -26.34
CA GLY A 118 4.11 -17.59 -26.51
C GLY A 118 3.55 -18.86 -25.84
N LEU A 119 2.74 -18.73 -24.81
CA LEU A 119 2.11 -19.87 -24.10
C LEU A 119 0.77 -20.29 -24.71
N LEU A 120 -0.03 -19.33 -25.15
CA LEU A 120 -1.39 -19.56 -25.66
C LEU A 120 -1.41 -19.87 -27.18
N GLY A 121 -0.45 -19.28 -27.91
CA GLY A 121 -0.38 -19.37 -29.37
C GLY A 121 -0.62 -18.03 -30.06
N PRO A 122 -0.11 -17.85 -31.29
CA PRO A 122 -0.21 -16.58 -32.03
C PRO A 122 -1.63 -16.20 -32.39
N GLU A 123 -2.55 -17.14 -32.46
CA GLU A 123 -3.99 -16.92 -32.71
C GLU A 123 -4.67 -16.10 -31.61
N PHE A 124 -4.12 -16.08 -30.41
CA PHE A 124 -4.62 -15.27 -29.28
C PHE A 124 -4.07 -13.83 -29.28
N ALA A 125 -3.11 -13.50 -30.13
CA ALA A 125 -2.49 -12.17 -30.16
C ALA A 125 -3.51 -11.02 -30.26
N PRO A 126 -4.56 -11.07 -31.11
CA PRO A 126 -5.55 -10.00 -31.18
C PRO A 126 -6.30 -9.77 -29.85
N VAL A 127 -6.60 -10.85 -29.12
CA VAL A 127 -7.27 -10.76 -27.81
C VAL A 127 -6.35 -10.15 -26.77
N LEU A 128 -5.06 -10.51 -26.78
CA LEU A 128 -4.07 -10.00 -25.84
C LEU A 128 -3.68 -8.55 -26.11
N GLU A 129 -3.75 -8.09 -27.37
CA GLU A 129 -3.46 -6.70 -27.74
C GLU A 129 -4.50 -5.71 -27.17
N ASP A 130 -5.76 -6.14 -27.06
CA ASP A 130 -6.88 -5.33 -26.56
C ASP A 130 -6.93 -5.28 -25.01
N LEU A 131 -6.11 -6.05 -24.31
CA LEU A 131 -6.11 -6.06 -22.86
C LEU A 131 -5.60 -4.73 -22.27
N PRO A 132 -6.23 -4.24 -21.20
CA PRO A 132 -5.74 -3.08 -20.47
C PRO A 132 -4.32 -3.30 -19.96
N ARG A 133 -3.51 -2.24 -19.95
CA ARG A 133 -2.11 -2.29 -19.58
C ARG A 133 -1.85 -1.41 -18.37
N TRP A 134 -1.05 -1.90 -17.44
CA TRP A 134 -0.55 -1.07 -16.33
C TRP A 134 0.81 -0.46 -16.66
N GLN A 135 1.14 0.62 -15.98
CA GLN A 135 2.45 1.29 -16.03
C GLN A 135 3.30 0.89 -14.83
N ALA A 136 4.58 1.24 -14.84
CA ALA A 136 5.44 1.07 -13.68
C ALA A 136 4.94 1.88 -12.47
N GLY A 137 4.36 3.04 -12.70
CA GLY A 137 3.81 3.90 -11.65
C GLY A 137 4.87 4.53 -10.74
N ALA A 138 4.46 4.98 -9.55
CA ALA A 138 5.32 5.64 -8.58
C ALA A 138 6.54 4.80 -8.19
N ASP A 139 7.69 5.46 -8.02
CA ASP A 139 8.86 4.83 -7.38
C ASP A 139 8.80 5.02 -5.87
N PHE A 140 9.42 4.10 -5.16
CA PHE A 140 9.52 4.13 -3.70
C PHE A 140 10.79 3.43 -3.24
N ASP A 141 11.25 3.80 -2.06
CA ASP A 141 12.35 3.12 -1.37
C ASP A 141 12.07 3.02 0.13
N PHE A 142 12.95 2.30 0.81
CA PHE A 142 12.80 2.05 2.24
C PHE A 142 12.93 3.32 3.08
N ASP A 143 13.85 4.22 2.72
CA ASP A 143 14.14 5.41 3.52
C ASP A 143 13.02 6.44 3.38
N GLY A 144 12.47 6.63 2.18
CA GLY A 144 11.29 7.45 1.93
C GLY A 144 10.03 6.91 2.63
N LEU A 145 9.83 5.59 2.66
CA LEU A 145 8.74 4.98 3.42
C LEU A 145 8.91 5.16 4.93
N THR A 146 10.14 5.01 5.42
CA THR A 146 10.44 5.22 6.85
C THR A 146 10.18 6.66 7.28
N ALA A 147 10.56 7.64 6.44
CA ALA A 147 10.26 9.04 6.68
C ALA A 147 8.74 9.28 6.69
N PHE A 148 8.02 8.73 5.71
CA PHE A 148 6.56 8.80 5.66
C PHE A 148 5.89 8.26 6.94
N TYR A 149 6.31 7.09 7.43
CA TYR A 149 5.73 6.52 8.65
C TYR A 149 6.00 7.35 9.90
N ARG A 150 7.18 7.98 10.00
CA ARG A 150 7.51 8.88 11.13
C ARG A 150 6.67 10.14 11.13
N GLU A 151 6.35 10.67 9.97
CA GLU A 151 5.59 11.90 9.83
C GLU A 151 4.08 11.69 9.90
N HIS A 152 3.57 10.62 9.27
CA HIS A 152 2.14 10.42 9.06
C HIS A 152 1.57 9.22 9.81
N GLY A 153 2.42 8.39 10.44
CA GLY A 153 1.99 7.13 11.01
C GLY A 153 1.76 6.05 9.94
N ALA A 154 0.95 5.05 10.26
CA ALA A 154 0.63 3.92 9.39
C ALA A 154 -0.86 3.57 9.43
N GLY A 155 -1.32 2.80 8.45
CA GLY A 155 -2.69 2.30 8.42
C GLY A 155 -3.75 3.38 8.17
N LEU A 156 -4.90 3.23 8.80
CA LEU A 156 -6.04 4.14 8.60
C LEU A 156 -5.72 5.57 9.01
N PHE A 157 -4.93 5.76 10.07
CA PHE A 157 -4.57 7.09 10.58
C PHE A 157 -3.59 7.84 9.67
N ALA A 158 -2.79 7.14 8.89
CA ALA A 158 -1.96 7.76 7.85
C ALA A 158 -2.77 8.19 6.62
N ARG A 159 -3.91 7.53 6.38
CA ARG A 159 -4.76 7.77 5.21
C ARG A 159 -5.85 8.81 5.45
N TYR A 160 -6.43 8.80 6.64
CA TYR A 160 -7.60 9.63 6.99
C TYR A 160 -7.30 10.50 8.20
N ARG A 161 -7.84 11.72 8.20
CA ARG A 161 -7.65 12.70 9.28
C ARG A 161 -8.85 12.83 10.22
N ALA A 162 -10.01 12.34 9.76
CA ALA A 162 -11.24 12.41 10.52
C ALA A 162 -11.90 11.04 10.60
N PHE A 163 -12.53 10.76 11.75
CA PHE A 163 -13.17 9.48 12.04
C PHE A 163 -14.45 9.73 12.84
N VAL A 164 -15.43 8.87 12.61
CA VAL A 164 -16.63 8.80 13.44
C VAL A 164 -16.58 7.50 14.25
N TRP A 165 -16.82 7.61 15.54
CA TRP A 165 -17.00 6.44 16.39
C TRP A 165 -18.44 5.95 16.32
N THR A 166 -18.65 4.74 15.80
CA THR A 166 -19.98 4.13 15.66
C THR A 166 -19.88 2.64 15.97
N ASP A 167 -20.78 2.14 16.82
CA ASP A 167 -20.91 0.72 17.18
C ASP A 167 -19.59 0.06 17.63
N GLY A 168 -18.76 0.79 18.36
CA GLY A 168 -17.50 0.28 18.86
C GLY A 168 -16.35 0.28 17.84
N ALA A 169 -16.51 0.93 16.69
CA ALA A 169 -15.51 1.04 15.63
C ALA A 169 -15.23 2.49 15.21
N LEU A 170 -14.00 2.75 14.78
CA LEU A 170 -13.63 4.02 14.13
C LEU A 170 -13.88 3.89 12.62
N ILE A 171 -14.83 4.68 12.12
CA ILE A 171 -15.16 4.76 10.70
C ILE A 171 -14.47 5.99 10.11
N PRO A 172 -13.61 5.83 9.09
CA PRO A 172 -12.93 6.97 8.47
C PRO A 172 -13.91 7.84 7.69
N VAL A 173 -13.75 9.15 7.78
CA VAL A 173 -14.45 10.13 6.96
C VAL A 173 -13.55 10.46 5.76
N HIS A 174 -14.00 10.12 4.55
CA HIS A 174 -13.22 10.28 3.33
C HIS A 174 -13.00 11.74 2.94
N GLU A 175 -14.03 12.54 3.07
CA GLU A 175 -14.03 13.98 2.75
C GLU A 175 -14.62 14.73 3.94
N PRO A 176 -13.81 15.00 4.99
CA PRO A 176 -14.31 15.72 6.14
C PRO A 176 -14.55 17.19 5.77
N ASP A 177 -15.78 17.67 5.97
CA ASP A 177 -16.10 19.08 5.91
C ASP A 177 -15.66 19.73 7.22
N CYS A 178 -14.40 20.11 7.27
CA CYS A 178 -13.80 20.79 8.43
C CYS A 178 -13.39 22.20 7.98
N PRO A 179 -14.01 23.26 8.55
CA PRO A 179 -13.54 24.61 8.31
C PRO A 179 -12.10 24.78 8.81
N ASP A 180 -11.32 25.56 8.10
CA ASP A 180 -9.99 25.92 8.56
C ASP A 180 -10.05 26.73 9.86
N GLU A 181 -9.01 26.59 10.69
CA GLU A 181 -8.93 27.28 11.99
C GLU A 181 -9.16 28.80 11.86
N GLU A 182 -8.73 29.42 10.76
CA GLU A 182 -8.88 30.83 10.46
C GLU A 182 -10.31 31.22 10.10
N GLU A 183 -11.12 30.28 9.62
CA GLU A 183 -12.53 30.48 9.26
C GLU A 183 -13.47 30.44 10.48
N MET A 184 -13.00 29.93 11.61
CA MET A 184 -13.77 29.86 12.85
C MET A 184 -13.83 31.22 13.55
N MET A 185 -14.78 32.06 13.16
CA MET A 185 -14.98 33.38 13.77
C MET A 185 -15.71 33.31 15.13
N GLY A 186 -15.22 34.08 16.11
CA GLY A 186 -15.93 34.37 17.34
C GLY A 186 -15.64 33.51 18.57
N TYR A 187 -14.84 32.43 18.46
CA TYR A 187 -14.55 31.50 19.56
C TYR A 187 -13.06 31.44 19.92
N THR A 188 -12.31 32.52 19.74
CA THR A 188 -10.86 32.56 19.88
C THR A 188 -10.37 32.01 21.23
N LEU A 189 -10.98 32.43 22.35
CA LEU A 189 -10.58 31.98 23.69
C LEU A 189 -10.75 30.47 23.87
N GLN A 190 -11.93 29.96 23.49
CA GLN A 190 -12.25 28.52 23.60
C GLN A 190 -11.36 27.69 22.69
N ARG A 191 -11.16 28.13 21.44
CA ARG A 191 -10.26 27.51 20.50
C ARG A 191 -8.84 27.40 21.06
N ASP A 192 -8.29 28.51 21.55
CA ASP A 192 -6.94 28.55 22.10
C ASP A 192 -6.78 27.64 23.34
N GLN A 193 -7.83 27.52 24.16
CA GLN A 193 -7.86 26.58 25.30
C GLN A 193 -7.85 25.13 24.83
N VAL A 194 -8.65 24.76 23.80
CA VAL A 194 -8.67 23.40 23.23
C VAL A 194 -7.33 23.06 22.63
N ILE A 195 -6.74 23.96 21.83
CA ILE A 195 -5.43 23.76 21.21
C ILE A 195 -4.34 23.60 22.27
N ALA A 196 -4.31 24.46 23.29
CA ALA A 196 -3.33 24.37 24.37
C ALA A 196 -3.44 23.05 25.15
N ASN A 197 -4.67 22.62 25.45
CA ASN A 197 -4.93 21.36 26.13
C ASN A 197 -4.53 20.15 25.28
N THR A 198 -4.84 20.17 23.99
CA THR A 198 -4.44 19.11 23.03
C THR A 198 -2.92 19.02 22.91
N ARG A 199 -2.21 20.16 22.82
CA ARG A 199 -0.74 20.19 22.82
C ARG A 199 -0.15 19.62 24.10
N ALA A 200 -0.71 19.98 25.26
CA ALA A 200 -0.28 19.44 26.53
C ALA A 200 -0.41 17.90 26.57
N LEU A 201 -1.53 17.36 26.08
CA LEU A 201 -1.74 15.91 25.97
C LEU A 201 -0.68 15.24 25.07
N LEU A 202 -0.42 15.80 23.88
CA LEU A 202 0.58 15.26 22.93
C LEU A 202 2.00 15.33 23.49
N GLU A 203 2.30 16.32 24.34
CA GLU A 203 3.58 16.46 25.03
C GLU A 203 3.70 15.60 26.31
N GLY A 204 2.71 14.78 26.63
CA GLY A 204 2.66 13.95 27.82
C GLY A 204 2.52 14.76 29.13
N LYS A 205 2.06 16.01 29.05
CA LYS A 205 1.76 16.87 30.19
C LYS A 205 0.35 16.60 30.72
N PRO A 206 0.05 16.97 31.96
CA PRO A 206 -1.32 16.92 32.47
C PRO A 206 -2.27 17.73 31.59
N ALA A 207 -3.31 17.09 31.07
CA ALA A 207 -4.33 17.68 30.22
C ALA A 207 -5.71 17.24 30.69
N ASN A 208 -6.70 18.09 30.52
CA ASN A 208 -8.10 17.77 30.86
C ASN A 208 -8.82 17.18 29.63
N ASN A 209 -9.85 16.36 29.89
CA ASN A 209 -10.79 15.99 28.84
C ASN A 209 -11.59 17.25 28.44
N VAL A 210 -11.65 17.47 27.13
CA VAL A 210 -12.37 18.62 26.54
C VAL A 210 -13.60 18.11 25.82
#